data_321105d28249760e3fff4740b8764bfa
#
_entry.id   321105d28249760e3fff4740b8764bfa
#
_cell.length_a   1.000
_cell.length_b   1.000
_cell.length_c   1.000
_cell.angle_alpha   90.00
_cell.angle_beta   90.00
_cell.angle_gamma   90.00
#
_symmetry.space_group_name_H-M   'P 1'
#
loop_
_entity.id
_entity.type
_entity.pdbx_description
1 polymer ?
#
loop_
_entity_poly.entity_id
_entity_poly.type
_entity_poly.pdbx_seq_one_letter_code
_entity_poly.pdbx_strand_id
1 'polypeptide(L)'
;MNIIIVGCGKVGYTLVEQLGGENHNITVIDTNEEKVNSITDDLDAMGIVGNGVSFQTLSEAGIDHADLLIAVTGSDEQNLLCCVIAKKAGHCKTIARVRNPIYNNEIAFLREELGLAKIINPELSSAAEIARIFQFPSAVKIDTFSKGRIELLHFRVTHDCLLNNYELIHIRTTLKCDVLVCMVTRGDQVLIPRGDFVFREGDVVAIVSTPPKANDFFKKIGIGAGRARTAMIVGGGTIAYYLARRLLEVGIHTKIIDQDPARCEHLSELLPKASIICGDGTDERLLIQEGLENVDAFAALTGLDEENILLSLYAKRTSHAKVVTKINRINFSGVLSDIKLDTISYPRLVTADMIIKYARSMNESLNSNVENLYKLEDGHAEALEFYIKEDSAVTNIPLNRLHIRKNILVCSIVRGGQAIIPSGQDELHVGDYVVVVLTHARLNDIKDIIEG
;
A
#
# COMPACT_ATOMS: atom_id res chain seq x y z
N MET A 1 -23.71 1.58 -4.63
CA MET A 1 -23.45 3.04 -4.48
C MET A 1 -23.46 3.70 -5.85
N ASN A 2 -23.83 4.99 -5.89
CA ASN A 2 -23.69 5.84 -7.07
C ASN A 2 -22.35 6.56 -7.01
N ILE A 3 -21.44 6.27 -7.95
CA ILE A 3 -20.07 6.77 -7.95
C ILE A 3 -19.84 7.62 -9.20
N ILE A 4 -19.35 8.83 -9.03
CA ILE A 4 -18.94 9.70 -10.12
C ILE A 4 -17.41 9.74 -10.18
N ILE A 5 -16.82 9.43 -11.34
CA ILE A 5 -15.38 9.47 -11.58
C ILE A 5 -15.07 10.57 -12.59
N VAL A 6 -14.29 11.57 -12.18
CA VAL A 6 -13.86 12.68 -13.03
C VAL A 6 -12.42 12.45 -13.47
N GLY A 7 -12.25 12.24 -14.77
CA GLY A 7 -10.99 11.91 -15.41
C GLY A 7 -10.96 10.47 -15.94
N CYS A 8 -11.14 10.29 -17.24
CA CYS A 8 -11.12 9.02 -17.97
C CYS A 8 -9.70 8.61 -18.42
N GLY A 9 -8.68 9.01 -17.66
CA GLY A 9 -7.32 8.55 -17.85
C GLY A 9 -7.15 7.12 -17.36
N LYS A 10 -5.89 6.63 -17.38
CA LYS A 10 -5.58 5.24 -17.02
C LYS A 10 -5.99 4.84 -15.59
N VAL A 11 -5.96 5.78 -14.63
CA VAL A 11 -6.46 5.54 -13.25
C VAL A 11 -7.99 5.44 -13.25
N GLY A 12 -8.67 6.38 -13.94
CA GLY A 12 -10.12 6.34 -14.07
C GLY A 12 -10.62 5.05 -14.70
N TYR A 13 -10.00 4.61 -15.79
CA TYR A 13 -10.30 3.32 -16.44
C TYR A 13 -10.18 2.14 -15.45
N THR A 14 -9.05 2.03 -14.74
CA THR A 14 -8.85 0.96 -13.74
C THR A 14 -9.88 1.02 -12.61
N LEU A 15 -10.30 2.21 -12.19
CA LEU A 15 -11.35 2.35 -11.18
C LEU A 15 -12.70 1.84 -11.67
N VAL A 16 -13.08 2.18 -12.90
CA VAL A 16 -14.34 1.70 -13.50
C VAL A 16 -14.31 0.18 -13.65
N GLU A 17 -13.22 -0.37 -14.19
CA GLU A 17 -13.03 -1.81 -14.37
C GLU A 17 -13.18 -2.60 -13.05
N GLN A 18 -12.58 -2.12 -11.96
CA GLN A 18 -12.61 -2.82 -10.69
C GLN A 18 -13.89 -2.58 -9.88
N LEU A 19 -14.41 -1.36 -9.85
CA LEU A 19 -15.62 -1.03 -9.11
C LEU A 19 -16.90 -1.45 -9.85
N GLY A 20 -16.89 -1.49 -11.19
CA GLY A 20 -18.03 -1.93 -12.00
C GLY A 20 -18.46 -3.38 -11.73
N GLY A 21 -17.48 -4.25 -11.38
CA GLY A 21 -17.77 -5.62 -10.99
C GLY A 21 -18.42 -5.79 -9.59
N GLU A 22 -18.64 -4.71 -8.83
CA GLU A 22 -19.10 -4.74 -7.43
C GLU A 22 -20.54 -4.18 -7.23
N ASN A 23 -21.38 -4.20 -8.27
CA ASN A 23 -22.74 -3.65 -8.23
C ASN A 23 -22.83 -2.17 -7.84
N HIS A 24 -21.94 -1.34 -8.38
CA HIS A 24 -21.99 0.11 -8.28
C HIS A 24 -22.50 0.73 -9.58
N ASN A 25 -23.30 1.78 -9.49
CA ASN A 25 -23.66 2.61 -10.63
C ASN A 25 -22.54 3.64 -10.84
N ILE A 26 -21.84 3.57 -11.96
CA ILE A 26 -20.69 4.43 -12.23
C ILE A 26 -21.00 5.39 -13.35
N THR A 27 -20.75 6.69 -13.11
CA THR A 27 -20.77 7.75 -14.12
C THR A 27 -19.36 8.29 -14.29
N VAL A 28 -18.87 8.38 -15.52
CA VAL A 28 -17.54 8.95 -15.83
C VAL A 28 -17.67 10.29 -16.53
N ILE A 29 -16.77 11.22 -16.20
CA ILE A 29 -16.73 12.56 -16.81
C ILE A 29 -15.30 12.83 -17.31
N ASP A 30 -15.15 13.20 -18.56
CA ASP A 30 -13.90 13.74 -19.12
C ASP A 30 -14.23 14.77 -20.23
N THR A 31 -13.32 15.70 -20.48
CA THR A 31 -13.42 16.64 -21.60
C THR A 31 -13.10 16.01 -22.95
N ASN A 32 -12.46 14.87 -22.96
CA ASN A 32 -12.10 14.12 -24.15
C ASN A 32 -13.11 13.00 -24.44
N GLU A 33 -13.86 13.16 -25.52
CA GLU A 33 -14.90 12.24 -25.96
C GLU A 33 -14.37 10.82 -26.24
N GLU A 34 -13.18 10.71 -26.89
CA GLU A 34 -12.60 9.38 -27.20
C GLU A 34 -12.31 8.58 -25.94
N LYS A 35 -11.88 9.25 -24.86
CA LYS A 35 -11.62 8.58 -23.58
C LYS A 35 -12.91 8.16 -22.88
N VAL A 36 -13.95 8.97 -22.96
CA VAL A 36 -15.28 8.61 -22.43
C VAL A 36 -15.81 7.40 -23.16
N ASN A 37 -15.82 7.44 -24.49
CA ASN A 37 -16.30 6.35 -25.33
C ASN A 37 -15.50 5.06 -25.10
N SER A 38 -14.18 5.12 -24.99
CA SER A 38 -13.34 3.94 -24.68
C SER A 38 -13.72 3.24 -23.37
N ILE A 39 -14.19 3.98 -22.36
CA ILE A 39 -14.67 3.39 -21.11
C ILE A 39 -16.07 2.80 -21.28
N THR A 40 -16.99 3.55 -21.90
CA THR A 40 -18.39 3.12 -22.02
C THR A 40 -18.58 1.96 -23.01
N ASP A 41 -17.68 1.83 -23.98
CA ASP A 41 -17.71 0.73 -24.94
C ASP A 41 -17.21 -0.59 -24.32
N ASP A 42 -16.23 -0.49 -23.40
CA ASP A 42 -15.56 -1.65 -22.79
C ASP A 42 -16.21 -2.06 -21.45
N LEU A 43 -16.78 -1.10 -20.70
CA LEU A 43 -17.19 -1.28 -19.32
C LEU A 43 -18.62 -0.75 -19.07
N ASP A 44 -19.30 -1.32 -18.08
CA ASP A 44 -20.66 -0.92 -17.68
C ASP A 44 -20.62 0.39 -16.86
N ALA A 45 -20.60 1.53 -17.58
CA ALA A 45 -20.58 2.86 -16.99
C ALA A 45 -21.29 3.88 -17.88
N MET A 46 -21.92 4.89 -17.28
CA MET A 46 -22.48 6.03 -18.02
C MET A 46 -21.40 7.06 -18.29
N GLY A 47 -21.30 7.57 -19.52
CA GLY A 47 -20.31 8.56 -19.94
C GLY A 47 -20.92 9.94 -20.13
N ILE A 48 -20.23 10.98 -19.66
CA ILE A 48 -20.56 12.40 -19.90
C ILE A 48 -19.32 13.12 -20.39
N VAL A 49 -19.43 13.73 -21.57
CA VAL A 49 -18.37 14.58 -22.12
C VAL A 49 -18.56 16.00 -21.59
N GLY A 50 -17.63 16.43 -20.73
CA GLY A 50 -17.74 17.75 -20.12
C GLY A 50 -16.63 18.04 -19.11
N ASN A 51 -16.68 19.28 -18.59
CA ASN A 51 -15.71 19.71 -17.59
C ASN A 51 -16.21 19.39 -16.17
N GLY A 52 -15.49 18.55 -15.43
CA GLY A 52 -15.84 18.13 -14.07
C GLY A 52 -15.90 19.25 -13.02
N VAL A 53 -15.40 20.46 -13.33
CA VAL A 53 -15.58 21.63 -12.46
C VAL A 53 -16.83 22.46 -12.82
N SER A 54 -17.61 22.05 -13.83
CA SER A 54 -18.89 22.65 -14.16
C SER A 54 -19.99 22.05 -13.29
N PHE A 55 -20.72 22.91 -12.59
CA PHE A 55 -21.91 22.48 -11.84
C PHE A 55 -22.97 21.81 -12.73
N GLN A 56 -23.16 22.34 -13.93
CA GLN A 56 -24.11 21.78 -14.90
C GLN A 56 -23.71 20.34 -15.27
N THR A 57 -22.42 20.09 -15.61
CA THR A 57 -21.92 18.77 -15.95
C THR A 57 -22.06 17.80 -14.77
N LEU A 58 -21.77 18.25 -13.55
CA LEU A 58 -21.97 17.44 -12.35
C LEU A 58 -23.45 17.15 -12.09
N SER A 59 -24.34 18.09 -12.36
CA SER A 59 -25.80 17.88 -12.23
C SER A 59 -26.31 16.86 -13.24
N GLU A 60 -25.85 16.93 -14.49
CA GLU A 60 -26.13 15.93 -15.52
C GLU A 60 -25.60 14.53 -15.14
N ALA A 61 -24.48 14.48 -14.40
CA ALA A 61 -23.90 13.25 -13.86
C ALA A 61 -24.63 12.69 -12.62
N GLY A 62 -25.67 13.38 -12.13
CA GLY A 62 -26.45 12.93 -10.99
C GLY A 62 -25.79 13.21 -9.64
N ILE A 63 -25.05 14.31 -9.49
CA ILE A 63 -24.34 14.65 -8.24
C ILE A 63 -25.26 14.72 -7.03
N ASP A 64 -26.54 15.07 -7.21
CA ASP A 64 -27.53 15.16 -6.13
C ASP A 64 -27.81 13.80 -5.44
N HIS A 65 -27.55 12.71 -6.14
CA HIS A 65 -27.76 11.34 -5.68
C HIS A 65 -26.47 10.51 -5.56
N ALA A 66 -25.31 11.14 -5.78
CA ALA A 66 -24.02 10.49 -5.69
C ALA A 66 -23.62 10.21 -4.22
N ASP A 67 -23.12 9.03 -3.96
CA ASP A 67 -22.53 8.66 -2.67
C ASP A 67 -21.06 9.08 -2.59
N LEU A 68 -20.35 8.98 -3.72
CA LEU A 68 -18.91 9.22 -3.82
C LEU A 68 -18.56 9.90 -5.15
N LEU A 69 -17.74 10.96 -5.08
CA LEU A 69 -17.08 11.53 -6.24
C LEU A 69 -15.56 11.36 -6.13
N ILE A 70 -14.94 10.90 -7.20
CA ILE A 70 -13.51 10.64 -7.32
C ILE A 70 -12.93 11.51 -8.45
N ALA A 71 -12.06 12.48 -8.11
CA ALA A 71 -11.41 13.35 -9.08
C ALA A 71 -9.95 12.90 -9.31
N VAL A 72 -9.66 12.41 -10.54
CA VAL A 72 -8.36 11.85 -10.95
C VAL A 72 -7.88 12.41 -12.30
N THR A 73 -8.20 13.67 -12.59
CA THR A 73 -7.77 14.35 -13.80
C THR A 73 -6.25 14.64 -13.82
N GLY A 74 -5.76 15.28 -14.86
CA GLY A 74 -4.35 15.67 -15.01
C GLY A 74 -3.90 16.81 -14.09
N SER A 75 -4.81 17.65 -13.55
CA SER A 75 -4.50 18.81 -12.70
C SER A 75 -4.98 18.60 -11.27
N ASP A 76 -4.08 18.87 -10.32
CA ASP A 76 -4.35 18.79 -8.89
C ASP A 76 -5.38 19.84 -8.47
N GLU A 77 -5.29 21.07 -9.02
CA GLU A 77 -6.21 22.17 -8.75
C GLU A 77 -7.62 21.85 -9.24
N GLN A 78 -7.74 21.28 -10.45
CA GLN A 78 -9.04 20.83 -10.96
C GLN A 78 -9.64 19.72 -10.10
N ASN A 79 -8.83 18.78 -9.63
CA ASN A 79 -9.29 17.70 -8.76
C ASN A 79 -9.83 18.25 -7.42
N LEU A 80 -9.10 19.19 -6.82
CA LEU A 80 -9.54 19.84 -5.57
C LEU A 80 -10.81 20.65 -5.79
N LEU A 81 -10.86 21.48 -6.83
CA LEU A 81 -12.02 22.33 -7.15
C LEU A 81 -13.26 21.49 -7.46
N CYS A 82 -13.11 20.43 -8.26
CA CYS A 82 -14.19 19.50 -8.56
C CYS A 82 -14.80 18.90 -7.28
N CYS A 83 -13.95 18.44 -6.36
CA CYS A 83 -14.39 17.88 -5.09
C CYS A 83 -15.13 18.91 -4.21
N VAL A 84 -14.67 20.17 -4.18
CA VAL A 84 -15.34 21.24 -3.42
C VAL A 84 -16.73 21.52 -3.98
N ILE A 85 -16.84 21.64 -5.32
CA ILE A 85 -18.14 21.88 -5.99
C ILE A 85 -19.08 20.70 -5.74
N ALA A 86 -18.62 19.48 -5.94
CA ALA A 86 -19.40 18.27 -5.73
C ALA A 86 -19.93 18.14 -4.29
N LYS A 87 -19.10 18.45 -3.31
CA LYS A 87 -19.52 18.43 -1.90
C LYS A 87 -20.60 19.47 -1.59
N LYS A 88 -20.52 20.64 -2.21
CA LYS A 88 -21.52 21.70 -2.02
C LYS A 88 -22.81 21.41 -2.78
N ALA A 89 -22.73 20.76 -3.92
CA ALA A 89 -23.88 20.43 -4.76
C ALA A 89 -24.62 19.19 -4.25
N GLY A 90 -23.93 18.07 -4.02
CA GLY A 90 -24.57 16.77 -3.72
C GLY A 90 -24.35 16.24 -2.31
N HIS A 91 -23.58 16.92 -1.45
CA HIS A 91 -23.22 16.45 -0.10
C HIS A 91 -22.52 15.08 -0.07
N CYS A 92 -22.05 14.56 -1.23
CA CYS A 92 -21.36 13.28 -1.32
C CYS A 92 -19.96 13.29 -0.67
N LYS A 93 -19.41 12.13 -0.41
CA LYS A 93 -17.99 12.00 -0.06
C LYS A 93 -17.14 12.28 -1.28
N THR A 94 -15.97 12.89 -1.09
CA THR A 94 -15.11 13.28 -2.21
C THR A 94 -13.69 12.83 -2.01
N ILE A 95 -13.05 12.31 -3.08
CA ILE A 95 -11.64 11.92 -3.12
C ILE A 95 -10.95 12.74 -4.21
N ALA A 96 -9.87 13.43 -3.86
CA ALA A 96 -9.03 14.15 -4.81
C ALA A 96 -7.67 13.49 -4.96
N ARG A 97 -7.20 13.30 -6.20
CA ARG A 97 -5.80 13.00 -6.49
C ARG A 97 -4.98 14.27 -6.50
N VAL A 98 -3.95 14.36 -5.64
CA VAL A 98 -3.04 15.50 -5.53
C VAL A 98 -1.62 14.99 -5.48
N ARG A 99 -0.77 15.36 -6.45
CA ARG A 99 0.58 14.82 -6.65
C ARG A 99 1.68 15.79 -6.28
N ASN A 100 1.40 17.09 -6.44
CA ASN A 100 2.41 18.13 -6.25
C ASN A 100 2.92 18.15 -4.80
N PRO A 101 4.26 18.08 -4.58
CA PRO A 101 4.87 18.12 -3.25
C PRO A 101 4.51 19.38 -2.44
N ILE A 102 4.22 20.50 -3.09
CA ILE A 102 3.82 21.76 -2.41
C ILE A 102 2.57 21.53 -1.57
N TYR A 103 1.56 20.82 -2.10
CA TYR A 103 0.32 20.53 -1.37
C TYR A 103 0.50 19.44 -0.31
N ASN A 104 1.54 18.61 -0.43
CA ASN A 104 1.69 17.46 0.45
C ASN A 104 1.91 17.85 1.92
N ASN A 105 2.61 18.95 2.18
CA ASN A 105 2.83 19.44 3.54
C ASN A 105 1.55 20.02 4.17
N GLU A 106 0.59 20.42 3.35
CA GLU A 106 -0.67 21.06 3.73
C GLU A 106 -1.89 20.12 3.55
N ILE A 107 -1.66 18.84 3.23
CA ILE A 107 -2.75 17.88 2.94
C ILE A 107 -3.78 17.80 4.09
N ALA A 108 -3.34 17.82 5.32
CA ALA A 108 -4.25 17.77 6.48
C ALA A 108 -5.14 19.00 6.53
N PHE A 109 -4.56 20.19 6.37
CA PHE A 109 -5.25 21.47 6.31
C PHE A 109 -6.23 21.50 5.12
N LEU A 110 -5.75 21.22 3.90
CA LEU A 110 -6.59 21.21 2.70
C LEU A 110 -7.77 20.23 2.82
N ARG A 111 -7.54 19.05 3.36
CA ARG A 111 -8.59 18.06 3.57
C ARG A 111 -9.67 18.57 4.54
N GLU A 112 -9.26 19.19 5.65
CA GLU A 112 -10.17 19.70 6.68
C GLU A 112 -10.93 20.93 6.18
N GLU A 113 -10.24 21.93 5.68
CA GLU A 113 -10.84 23.20 5.23
C GLU A 113 -11.73 23.04 4.00
N LEU A 114 -11.31 22.22 3.03
CA LEU A 114 -12.13 21.90 1.86
C LEU A 114 -13.16 20.80 2.15
N GLY A 115 -13.07 20.17 3.31
CA GLY A 115 -13.97 19.13 3.79
C GLY A 115 -13.94 17.87 2.92
N LEU A 116 -12.78 17.53 2.37
CA LEU A 116 -12.61 16.34 1.55
C LEU A 116 -12.56 15.08 2.41
N ALA A 117 -13.15 14.01 1.92
CA ALA A 117 -13.09 12.73 2.63
C ALA A 117 -11.67 12.14 2.60
N LYS A 118 -11.00 12.24 1.44
CA LYS A 118 -9.63 11.75 1.26
C LYS A 118 -8.88 12.53 0.18
N ILE A 119 -7.59 12.74 0.40
CA ILE A 119 -6.63 13.19 -0.63
C ILE A 119 -5.63 12.04 -0.85
N ILE A 120 -5.34 11.73 -2.12
CA ILE A 120 -4.46 10.64 -2.52
C ILE A 120 -3.29 11.20 -3.32
N ASN A 121 -2.09 10.87 -2.89
CA ASN A 121 -0.85 11.17 -3.61
C ASN A 121 -0.22 9.83 -4.05
N PRO A 122 -0.36 9.47 -5.35
CA PRO A 122 0.16 8.22 -5.89
C PRO A 122 1.67 8.07 -5.75
N GLU A 123 2.39 9.16 -6.03
CA GLU A 123 3.83 9.19 -6.03
C GLU A 123 4.38 8.99 -4.61
N LEU A 124 3.77 9.65 -3.63
CA LEU A 124 4.10 9.46 -2.21
C LEU A 124 3.80 8.03 -1.74
N SER A 125 2.67 7.47 -2.18
CA SER A 125 2.25 6.11 -1.80
C SER A 125 3.18 5.05 -2.39
N SER A 126 3.55 5.19 -3.67
CA SER A 126 4.52 4.30 -4.34
C SER A 126 5.91 4.42 -3.70
N ALA A 127 6.35 5.64 -3.41
CA ALA A 127 7.61 5.86 -2.72
C ALA A 127 7.63 5.21 -1.31
N ALA A 128 6.50 5.27 -0.59
CA ALA A 128 6.36 4.64 0.70
C ALA A 128 6.44 3.11 0.61
N GLU A 129 5.82 2.52 -0.41
CA GLU A 129 5.89 1.08 -0.68
C GLU A 129 7.32 0.64 -0.99
N ILE A 130 8.00 1.32 -1.92
CA ILE A 130 9.39 1.04 -2.27
C ILE A 130 10.32 1.20 -1.06
N ALA A 131 10.13 2.24 -0.25
CA ALA A 131 10.94 2.47 0.95
C ALA A 131 10.80 1.31 1.96
N ARG A 132 9.61 0.72 2.13
CA ARG A 132 9.40 -0.46 2.98
C ARG A 132 10.14 -1.68 2.42
N ILE A 133 10.08 -1.92 1.10
CA ILE A 133 10.80 -3.00 0.44
C ILE A 133 12.31 -2.89 0.72
N PHE A 134 12.88 -1.68 0.69
CA PHE A 134 14.30 -1.45 0.98
C PHE A 134 14.63 -1.54 2.47
N GLN A 135 13.66 -1.27 3.33
CA GLN A 135 13.83 -1.49 4.78
C GLN A 135 13.78 -2.98 5.15
N PHE A 136 13.03 -3.77 4.40
CA PHE A 136 12.83 -5.20 4.61
C PHE A 136 13.10 -6.00 3.33
N PRO A 137 14.36 -6.07 2.85
CA PRO A 137 14.69 -6.73 1.57
C PRO A 137 14.29 -8.19 1.50
N SER A 138 14.21 -8.85 2.65
CA SER A 138 13.81 -10.26 2.79
C SER A 138 12.29 -10.48 2.75
N ALA A 139 11.50 -9.42 2.85
CA ALA A 139 10.05 -9.54 2.74
C ALA A 139 9.65 -9.82 1.29
N VAL A 140 8.78 -10.81 1.12
CA VAL A 140 8.15 -11.13 -0.17
C VAL A 140 7.04 -10.13 -0.47
N LYS A 141 6.29 -9.74 0.58
CA LYS A 141 5.15 -8.82 0.51
C LYS A 141 5.05 -8.06 1.82
N ILE A 142 4.55 -6.83 1.78
CA ILE A 142 4.29 -6.01 2.97
C ILE A 142 2.89 -5.40 2.84
N ASP A 143 1.98 -5.83 3.71
CA ASP A 143 0.67 -5.21 3.84
C ASP A 143 0.69 -4.22 5.02
N THR A 144 -0.14 -3.18 4.97
CA THR A 144 -0.18 -2.16 6.02
C THR A 144 -1.60 -1.91 6.49
N PHE A 145 -1.77 -1.80 7.81
CA PHE A 145 -3.05 -1.53 8.47
C PHE A 145 -2.98 -0.23 9.28
N SER A 146 -4.14 0.22 9.76
CA SER A 146 -4.27 1.37 10.66
C SER A 146 -3.50 2.61 10.17
N LYS A 147 -3.70 2.97 8.89
CA LYS A 147 -3.04 4.11 8.22
C LYS A 147 -1.51 3.98 8.16
N GLY A 148 -0.99 2.76 8.00
CA GLY A 148 0.45 2.48 7.90
C GLY A 148 1.18 2.40 9.24
N ARG A 149 0.47 2.33 10.36
CA ARG A 149 1.08 2.17 11.71
C ARG A 149 1.47 0.74 12.01
N ILE A 150 0.85 -0.21 11.32
CA ILE A 150 1.06 -1.64 11.50
C ILE A 150 1.47 -2.22 10.16
N GLU A 151 2.52 -3.01 10.17
CA GLU A 151 3.04 -3.70 9.01
C GLU A 151 2.91 -5.21 9.21
N LEU A 152 2.32 -5.88 8.23
CA LEU A 152 2.28 -7.32 8.11
C LEU A 152 3.34 -7.72 7.08
N LEU A 153 4.43 -8.31 7.57
CA LEU A 153 5.59 -8.67 6.78
C LEU A 153 5.50 -10.14 6.39
N HIS A 154 5.49 -10.41 5.09
CA HIS A 154 5.47 -11.77 4.55
C HIS A 154 6.88 -12.19 4.14
N PHE A 155 7.35 -13.33 4.57
CA PHE A 155 8.63 -13.90 4.17
C PHE A 155 8.52 -15.40 3.92
N ARG A 156 9.40 -15.93 3.09
CA ARG A 156 9.44 -17.35 2.77
C ARG A 156 10.44 -18.08 3.66
N VAL A 157 10.03 -19.20 4.22
CA VAL A 157 10.93 -20.13 4.92
C VAL A 157 11.77 -20.87 3.89
N THR A 158 13.08 -20.63 3.90
CA THR A 158 14.05 -21.32 3.05
C THR A 158 14.64 -22.51 3.77
N HIS A 159 15.36 -23.39 3.04
CA HIS A 159 16.03 -24.56 3.61
C HIS A 159 16.94 -24.17 4.78
N ASP A 160 17.71 -23.10 4.63
CA ASP A 160 18.71 -22.65 5.63
C ASP A 160 18.11 -21.75 6.71
N CYS A 161 16.80 -21.46 6.65
CA CYS A 161 16.11 -20.68 7.67
C CYS A 161 15.97 -21.48 8.98
N LEU A 162 16.31 -20.86 10.11
CA LEU A 162 16.17 -21.48 11.43
C LEU A 162 14.74 -21.94 11.75
N LEU A 163 13.74 -21.32 11.09
CA LEU A 163 12.35 -21.74 11.29
C LEU A 163 12.00 -23.04 10.58
N ASN A 164 12.81 -23.55 9.66
CA ASN A 164 12.54 -24.81 9.00
C ASN A 164 12.53 -25.96 10.04
N ASN A 165 11.41 -26.67 10.16
CA ASN A 165 11.14 -27.68 11.19
C ASN A 165 11.12 -27.15 12.64
N TYR A 166 10.79 -25.86 12.83
CA TYR A 166 10.75 -25.21 14.14
C TYR A 166 9.29 -24.98 14.57
N GLU A 167 8.97 -25.13 15.85
CA GLU A 167 7.63 -24.88 16.39
C GLU A 167 7.43 -23.41 16.71
N LEU A 168 6.24 -22.90 16.41
CA LEU A 168 5.86 -21.50 16.63
C LEU A 168 6.06 -21.03 18.07
N ILE A 169 5.73 -21.87 19.05
CA ILE A 169 5.85 -21.53 20.49
C ILE A 169 7.27 -21.15 20.89
N HIS A 170 8.27 -21.70 20.20
CA HIS A 170 9.68 -21.46 20.50
C HIS A 170 10.20 -20.11 19.99
N ILE A 171 9.47 -19.42 19.11
CA ILE A 171 9.84 -18.06 18.64
C ILE A 171 9.93 -17.11 19.84
N ARG A 172 8.93 -17.11 20.71
CA ARG A 172 8.89 -16.21 21.87
C ARG A 172 9.73 -16.75 23.04
N THR A 173 9.70 -18.05 23.28
CA THR A 173 10.35 -18.68 24.44
C THR A 173 11.86 -18.86 24.27
N THR A 174 12.31 -19.34 23.10
CA THR A 174 13.70 -19.69 22.83
C THR A 174 14.44 -18.60 22.06
N LEU A 175 13.85 -18.09 20.96
CA LEU A 175 14.46 -17.01 20.16
C LEU A 175 14.33 -15.65 20.83
N LYS A 176 13.44 -15.51 21.82
CA LYS A 176 13.15 -14.25 22.53
C LYS A 176 12.84 -13.10 21.55
N CYS A 177 12.05 -13.41 20.54
CA CYS A 177 11.58 -12.44 19.57
C CYS A 177 10.14 -12.03 19.88
N ASP A 178 9.90 -10.74 19.91
CA ASP A 178 8.57 -10.17 20.12
C ASP A 178 7.94 -9.86 18.77
N VAL A 179 7.55 -10.92 18.08
CA VAL A 179 6.80 -10.90 16.83
C VAL A 179 5.54 -11.74 16.99
N LEU A 180 4.49 -11.38 16.30
CA LEU A 180 3.26 -12.16 16.24
C LEU A 180 3.12 -12.76 14.84
N VAL A 181 3.14 -14.10 14.76
CA VAL A 181 2.83 -14.80 13.50
C VAL A 181 1.32 -14.79 13.33
N CYS A 182 0.85 -14.13 12.30
CA CYS A 182 -0.59 -13.96 12.05
C CYS A 182 -1.14 -15.03 11.12
N MET A 183 -0.33 -15.47 10.16
CA MET A 183 -0.80 -16.35 9.11
C MET A 183 0.37 -17.09 8.47
N VAL A 184 0.11 -18.28 7.97
CA VAL A 184 1.06 -19.08 7.18
C VAL A 184 0.36 -19.60 5.94
N THR A 185 0.96 -19.36 4.77
CA THR A 185 0.53 -19.94 3.50
C THR A 185 1.42 -21.13 3.17
N ARG A 186 0.83 -22.32 3.05
CA ARG A 186 1.49 -23.58 2.69
C ARG A 186 0.82 -24.16 1.45
N GLY A 187 1.49 -24.10 0.30
CA GLY A 187 0.86 -24.35 -1.00
C GLY A 187 -0.31 -23.39 -1.22
N ASP A 188 -1.50 -23.92 -1.47
CA ASP A 188 -2.72 -23.12 -1.68
C ASP A 188 -3.54 -22.91 -0.39
N GLN A 189 -3.04 -23.38 0.76
CA GLN A 189 -3.75 -23.26 2.03
C GLN A 189 -3.25 -22.10 2.86
N VAL A 190 -4.16 -21.27 3.33
CA VAL A 190 -3.88 -20.17 4.27
C VAL A 190 -4.39 -20.56 5.65
N LEU A 191 -3.49 -20.55 6.63
CA LEU A 191 -3.73 -21.03 8.00
C LEU A 191 -3.40 -19.94 9.03
N ILE A 192 -4.19 -19.85 10.09
CA ILE A 192 -3.81 -19.11 11.30
C ILE A 192 -3.15 -20.12 12.25
N PRO A 193 -1.81 -20.03 12.43
CA PRO A 193 -1.09 -21.06 13.17
C PRO A 193 -1.31 -20.95 14.68
N ARG A 194 -1.28 -22.10 15.38
CA ARG A 194 -1.28 -22.19 16.83
C ARG A 194 0.12 -22.50 17.35
N GLY A 195 0.33 -22.49 18.65
CA GLY A 195 1.64 -22.65 19.27
C GLY A 195 2.38 -23.95 18.89
N ASP A 196 1.66 -25.01 18.59
CA ASP A 196 2.14 -26.32 18.14
C ASP A 196 2.42 -26.43 16.63
N PHE A 197 2.23 -25.33 15.90
CA PHE A 197 2.48 -25.29 14.46
C PHE A 197 3.97 -25.44 14.16
N VAL A 198 4.32 -26.35 13.26
CA VAL A 198 5.68 -26.58 12.78
C VAL A 198 5.84 -25.99 11.39
N PHE A 199 6.76 -25.02 11.24
CA PHE A 199 7.10 -24.42 9.98
C PHE A 199 7.87 -25.40 9.08
N ARG A 200 7.70 -25.27 7.76
CA ARG A 200 8.40 -26.07 6.75
C ARG A 200 8.98 -25.17 5.67
N GLU A 201 9.98 -25.70 4.99
CA GLU A 201 10.53 -25.08 3.78
C GLU A 201 9.40 -24.79 2.77
N GLY A 202 9.42 -23.61 2.17
CA GLY A 202 8.41 -23.14 1.22
C GLY A 202 7.23 -22.40 1.84
N ASP A 203 7.00 -22.52 3.16
CA ASP A 203 5.96 -21.73 3.84
C ASP A 203 6.19 -20.23 3.63
N VAL A 204 5.11 -19.49 3.34
CA VAL A 204 5.12 -18.02 3.40
C VAL A 204 4.48 -17.61 4.71
N VAL A 205 5.28 -17.01 5.58
CA VAL A 205 4.88 -16.63 6.94
C VAL A 205 4.62 -15.14 7.00
N ALA A 206 3.48 -14.75 7.53
CA ALA A 206 3.11 -13.35 7.75
C ALA A 206 3.21 -13.00 9.24
N ILE A 207 4.03 -12.00 9.57
CA ILE A 207 4.24 -11.52 10.94
C ILE A 207 3.85 -10.06 11.10
N VAL A 208 3.30 -9.71 12.26
CA VAL A 208 3.17 -8.34 12.72
C VAL A 208 4.30 -8.05 13.71
N SER A 209 5.01 -6.94 13.47
CA SER A 209 6.08 -6.46 14.34
C SER A 209 6.35 -4.98 14.13
N THR A 210 7.12 -4.38 15.05
CA THR A 210 7.73 -3.06 14.79
C THR A 210 9.01 -3.22 13.97
N PRO A 211 9.43 -2.21 13.17
CA PRO A 211 10.60 -2.33 12.31
C PRO A 211 11.89 -2.80 13.02
N PRO A 212 12.25 -2.27 14.23
CA PRO A 212 13.44 -2.75 14.94
C PRO A 212 13.34 -4.23 15.35
N LYS A 213 12.16 -4.67 15.83
CA LYS A 213 11.93 -6.04 16.28
C LYS A 213 11.90 -7.03 15.11
N ALA A 214 11.33 -6.63 13.97
CA ALA A 214 11.33 -7.42 12.74
C ALA A 214 12.77 -7.66 12.25
N ASN A 215 13.63 -6.63 12.23
CA ASN A 215 15.02 -6.77 11.84
C ASN A 215 15.81 -7.70 12.77
N ASP A 216 15.60 -7.63 14.08
CA ASP A 216 16.21 -8.56 15.04
C ASP A 216 15.75 -10.02 14.79
N PHE A 217 14.46 -10.19 14.55
CA PHE A 217 13.88 -11.49 14.21
C PHE A 217 14.49 -12.07 12.93
N PHE A 218 14.52 -11.32 11.82
CA PHE A 218 15.10 -11.80 10.55
C PHE A 218 16.57 -12.19 10.68
N LYS A 219 17.35 -11.41 11.44
CA LYS A 219 18.75 -11.79 11.75
C LYS A 219 18.85 -13.10 12.48
N LYS A 220 18.02 -13.33 13.52
CA LYS A 220 18.05 -14.54 14.33
C LYS A 220 17.65 -15.78 13.57
N ILE A 221 16.70 -15.67 12.63
CA ILE A 221 16.25 -16.82 11.84
C ILE A 221 17.11 -17.06 10.58
N GLY A 222 18.16 -16.24 10.36
CA GLY A 222 19.09 -16.40 9.24
C GLY A 222 18.53 -15.99 7.88
N ILE A 223 17.41 -15.28 7.83
CA ILE A 223 16.86 -14.77 6.60
C ILE A 223 17.43 -13.38 6.32
N GLY A 224 18.34 -13.31 5.35
CA GLY A 224 18.87 -12.07 4.75
C GLY A 224 19.40 -11.04 5.73
N ALA A 225 20.55 -10.52 5.47
CA ALA A 225 21.19 -9.54 6.33
C ALA A 225 20.53 -8.17 6.20
N GLY A 226 19.69 -7.82 7.15
CA GLY A 226 19.50 -6.43 7.55
C GLY A 226 18.87 -5.50 6.49
N ARG A 227 18.45 -4.38 6.98
CA ARG A 227 18.03 -3.19 6.27
C ARG A 227 19.10 -2.73 5.27
N ALA A 228 18.70 -2.29 4.09
CA ALA A 228 19.59 -1.61 3.15
C ALA A 228 20.28 -0.42 3.84
N ARG A 229 21.57 -0.22 3.61
CA ARG A 229 22.35 0.93 4.09
C ARG A 229 22.53 1.95 3.00
N THR A 230 22.57 1.47 1.75
CA THR A 230 22.81 2.26 0.55
C THR A 230 21.72 1.97 -0.49
N ALA A 231 21.27 3.01 -1.17
CA ALA A 231 20.29 2.91 -2.24
C ALA A 231 20.73 3.77 -3.44
N MET A 232 20.61 3.21 -4.64
CA MET A 232 20.77 3.93 -5.90
C MET A 232 19.42 4.01 -6.61
N ILE A 233 19.06 5.21 -7.04
CA ILE A 233 17.80 5.52 -7.73
C ILE A 233 18.16 6.09 -9.09
N VAL A 234 17.67 5.50 -10.17
CA VAL A 234 17.80 6.03 -11.54
C VAL A 234 16.48 6.65 -11.97
N GLY A 235 16.51 7.95 -12.30
CA GLY A 235 15.36 8.79 -12.58
C GLY A 235 14.96 9.65 -11.39
N GLY A 236 15.14 10.98 -11.49
CA GLY A 236 14.91 11.99 -10.46
C GLY A 236 13.49 12.56 -10.42
N GLY A 237 12.47 11.78 -10.80
CA GLY A 237 11.07 12.21 -10.78
C GLY A 237 10.49 12.36 -9.37
N THR A 238 9.21 12.71 -9.27
CA THR A 238 8.51 12.96 -8.00
C THR A 238 8.53 11.73 -7.06
N ILE A 239 8.43 10.51 -7.60
CA ILE A 239 8.56 9.27 -6.80
C ILE A 239 9.96 9.19 -6.19
N ALA A 240 11.00 9.48 -6.97
CA ALA A 240 12.38 9.45 -6.50
C ALA A 240 12.63 10.47 -5.37
N TYR A 241 12.06 11.67 -5.49
CA TYR A 241 12.12 12.68 -4.43
C TYR A 241 11.52 12.17 -3.12
N TYR A 242 10.27 11.66 -3.14
CA TYR A 242 9.62 11.13 -1.94
C TYR A 242 10.33 9.90 -1.39
N LEU A 243 10.81 9.02 -2.26
CA LEU A 243 11.55 7.83 -1.88
C LEU A 243 12.86 8.21 -1.16
N ALA A 244 13.67 9.05 -1.78
CA ALA A 244 14.94 9.49 -1.21
C ALA A 244 14.75 10.19 0.15
N ARG A 245 13.77 11.08 0.27
CA ARG A 245 13.43 11.74 1.55
C ARG A 245 13.17 10.70 2.64
N ARG A 246 12.31 9.70 2.38
CA ARG A 246 12.00 8.63 3.34
C ARG A 246 13.21 7.75 3.67
N LEU A 247 14.02 7.41 2.68
CA LEU A 247 15.21 6.60 2.88
C LEU A 247 16.23 7.33 3.78
N LEU A 248 16.44 8.63 3.55
CA LEU A 248 17.30 9.48 4.36
C LEU A 248 16.80 9.64 5.80
N GLU A 249 15.49 9.81 6.00
CA GLU A 249 14.85 9.89 7.33
C GLU A 249 15.13 8.63 8.16
N VAL A 250 15.17 7.48 7.50
CA VAL A 250 15.51 6.22 8.16
C VAL A 250 17.01 5.88 8.10
N GLY A 251 17.90 6.80 7.64
CA GLY A 251 19.36 6.67 7.61
C GLY A 251 19.90 5.70 6.55
N ILE A 252 19.21 5.55 5.41
CA ILE A 252 19.72 4.87 4.21
C ILE A 252 20.39 5.93 3.33
N HIS A 253 21.69 5.77 3.06
CA HIS A 253 22.40 6.66 2.16
C HIS A 253 21.87 6.51 0.74
N THR A 254 21.40 7.62 0.18
CA THR A 254 20.68 7.58 -1.10
C THR A 254 21.41 8.38 -2.15
N LYS A 255 21.61 7.77 -3.33
CA LYS A 255 22.13 8.37 -4.53
C LYS A 255 21.03 8.42 -5.59
N ILE A 256 20.89 9.56 -6.28
CA ILE A 256 19.93 9.74 -7.39
C ILE A 256 20.73 10.10 -8.63
N ILE A 257 20.44 9.43 -9.74
CA ILE A 257 21.02 9.70 -11.06
C ILE A 257 19.90 10.18 -11.97
N ASP A 258 20.04 11.36 -12.57
CA ASP A 258 19.12 11.88 -13.58
C ASP A 258 19.89 12.64 -14.66
N GLN A 259 19.40 12.59 -15.91
CA GLN A 259 20.06 13.23 -17.04
C GLN A 259 19.74 14.73 -17.19
N ASP A 260 18.69 15.22 -16.53
CA ASP A 260 18.26 16.62 -16.61
C ASP A 260 18.98 17.49 -15.58
N PRO A 261 19.88 18.41 -16.01
CA PRO A 261 20.65 19.25 -15.10
C PRO A 261 19.80 20.14 -14.20
N ALA A 262 18.69 20.70 -14.72
CA ALA A 262 17.81 21.56 -13.95
C ALA A 262 17.10 20.78 -12.82
N ARG A 263 16.75 19.52 -13.11
CA ARG A 263 16.18 18.62 -12.11
C ARG A 263 17.22 18.19 -11.06
N CYS A 264 18.43 17.93 -11.47
CA CYS A 264 19.53 17.61 -10.54
C CYS A 264 19.81 18.77 -9.59
N GLU A 265 19.86 20.01 -10.08
CA GLU A 265 20.02 21.21 -9.26
C GLU A 265 18.88 21.34 -8.26
N HIS A 266 17.63 21.28 -8.71
CA HIS A 266 16.46 21.35 -7.84
C HIS A 266 16.44 20.24 -6.77
N LEU A 267 16.78 19.00 -7.13
CA LEU A 267 16.84 17.89 -6.17
C LEU A 267 17.96 18.10 -5.14
N SER A 268 19.11 18.68 -5.53
CA SER A 268 20.20 18.94 -4.59
C SER A 268 19.85 19.98 -3.53
N GLU A 269 19.00 20.96 -3.89
CA GLU A 269 18.43 21.93 -2.93
C GLU A 269 17.44 21.29 -1.96
N LEU A 270 16.55 20.43 -2.48
CA LEU A 270 15.50 19.79 -1.67
C LEU A 270 16.03 18.64 -0.79
N LEU A 271 17.09 17.97 -1.21
CA LEU A 271 17.63 16.77 -0.57
C LEU A 271 19.13 16.91 -0.27
N PRO A 272 19.56 17.84 0.60
CA PRO A 272 20.98 18.15 0.83
C PRO A 272 21.79 16.99 1.43
N LYS A 273 21.13 15.92 1.88
CA LYS A 273 21.78 14.69 2.39
C LYS A 273 21.87 13.58 1.35
N ALA A 274 21.27 13.74 0.18
CA ALA A 274 21.39 12.80 -0.93
C ALA A 274 22.58 13.14 -1.82
N SER A 275 23.17 12.14 -2.46
CA SER A 275 24.12 12.35 -3.54
C SER A 275 23.37 12.45 -4.86
N ILE A 276 23.38 13.60 -5.51
CA ILE A 276 22.71 13.83 -6.79
C ILE A 276 23.77 13.82 -7.90
N ILE A 277 23.61 12.94 -8.87
CA ILE A 277 24.51 12.74 -10.01
C ILE A 277 23.77 13.15 -11.28
N CYS A 278 24.30 14.15 -11.98
CA CYS A 278 23.78 14.54 -13.29
C CYS A 278 24.46 13.71 -14.36
N GLY A 279 23.70 12.81 -14.99
CA GLY A 279 24.23 11.91 -16.02
C GLY A 279 23.20 10.95 -16.56
N ASP A 280 23.56 10.27 -17.65
CA ASP A 280 22.72 9.26 -18.28
C ASP A 280 22.74 7.96 -17.46
N GLY A 281 21.63 7.62 -16.86
CA GLY A 281 21.47 6.39 -16.06
C GLY A 281 21.57 5.10 -16.89
N THR A 282 21.56 5.18 -18.21
CA THR A 282 21.77 4.01 -19.10
C THR A 282 23.25 3.76 -19.41
N ASP A 283 24.15 4.69 -19.04
CA ASP A 283 25.60 4.47 -19.17
C ASP A 283 26.11 3.52 -18.07
N GLU A 284 26.46 2.30 -18.49
CA GLU A 284 27.01 1.27 -17.61
C GLU A 284 28.26 1.74 -16.85
N ARG A 285 29.10 2.55 -17.47
CA ARG A 285 30.34 3.06 -16.85
C ARG A 285 30.02 4.00 -15.71
N LEU A 286 29.02 4.88 -15.90
CA LEU A 286 28.55 5.77 -14.86
C LEU A 286 28.00 4.98 -13.66
N LEU A 287 27.15 3.98 -13.92
CA LEU A 287 26.58 3.16 -12.87
C LEU A 287 27.65 2.44 -12.03
N ILE A 288 28.67 1.87 -12.69
CA ILE A 288 29.77 1.21 -12.00
C ILE A 288 30.62 2.21 -11.21
N GLN A 289 30.99 3.36 -11.80
CA GLN A 289 31.73 4.42 -11.12
C GLN A 289 31.02 4.92 -9.89
N GLU A 290 29.69 5.01 -9.95
CA GLU A 290 28.83 5.41 -8.84
C GLU A 290 28.55 4.28 -7.86
N GLY A 291 29.13 3.10 -8.05
CA GLY A 291 29.18 2.01 -7.09
C GLY A 291 27.99 1.05 -7.11
N LEU A 292 27.36 0.85 -8.27
CA LEU A 292 26.25 -0.09 -8.45
C LEU A 292 26.54 -1.49 -7.88
N GLU A 293 27.79 -1.96 -7.99
CA GLU A 293 28.20 -3.30 -7.52
C GLU A 293 28.01 -3.49 -5.99
N ASN A 294 28.06 -2.39 -5.24
CA ASN A 294 28.08 -2.40 -3.77
C ASN A 294 26.85 -1.79 -3.11
N VAL A 295 25.80 -1.49 -3.88
CA VAL A 295 24.55 -0.96 -3.29
C VAL A 295 23.69 -2.10 -2.74
N ASP A 296 22.99 -1.83 -1.64
CA ASP A 296 22.05 -2.80 -1.06
C ASP A 296 20.68 -2.76 -1.74
N ALA A 297 20.33 -1.62 -2.34
CA ALA A 297 19.04 -1.39 -2.97
C ALA A 297 19.16 -0.57 -4.25
N PHE A 298 18.36 -0.92 -5.26
CA PHE A 298 18.34 -0.25 -6.56
C PHE A 298 16.90 0.00 -7.02
N ALA A 299 16.59 1.21 -7.48
CA ALA A 299 15.29 1.54 -8.03
C ALA A 299 15.39 2.19 -9.41
N ALA A 300 14.81 1.56 -10.43
CA ALA A 300 14.64 2.12 -11.75
C ALA A 300 13.30 2.86 -11.85
N LEU A 301 13.34 4.20 -11.84
CA LEU A 301 12.16 5.09 -11.73
C LEU A 301 12.07 6.10 -12.89
N THR A 302 12.70 5.82 -14.04
CA THR A 302 12.66 6.71 -15.20
C THR A 302 11.26 6.83 -15.82
N GLY A 303 11.08 7.65 -16.84
CA GLY A 303 9.84 7.80 -17.60
C GLY A 303 9.48 6.62 -18.51
N LEU A 304 10.44 5.78 -18.84
CA LEU A 304 10.35 4.72 -19.85
C LEU A 304 10.37 3.33 -19.20
N ASP A 305 9.32 2.56 -19.42
CA ASP A 305 9.16 1.23 -18.80
C ASP A 305 10.24 0.24 -19.29
N GLU A 306 10.55 0.27 -20.59
CA GLU A 306 11.54 -0.58 -21.22
C GLU A 306 12.96 -0.31 -20.65
N GLU A 307 13.28 0.95 -20.45
CA GLU A 307 14.52 1.38 -19.82
C GLU A 307 14.60 0.91 -18.36
N ASN A 308 13.53 1.06 -17.60
CA ASN A 308 13.46 0.58 -16.22
C ASN A 308 13.65 -0.93 -16.11
N ILE A 309 13.11 -1.71 -17.05
CA ILE A 309 13.31 -3.16 -17.12
C ILE A 309 14.78 -3.50 -17.37
N LEU A 310 15.40 -2.88 -18.38
CA LEU A 310 16.81 -3.14 -18.75
C LEU A 310 17.76 -2.74 -17.61
N LEU A 311 17.55 -1.58 -17.00
CA LEU A 311 18.32 -1.12 -15.84
C LEU A 311 18.19 -2.09 -14.64
N SER A 312 17.00 -2.58 -14.38
CA SER A 312 16.77 -3.53 -13.31
C SER A 312 17.43 -4.88 -13.54
N LEU A 313 17.39 -5.40 -14.76
CA LEU A 313 18.08 -6.63 -15.14
C LEU A 313 19.60 -6.47 -15.05
N TYR A 314 20.13 -5.31 -15.48
CA TYR A 314 21.54 -5.00 -15.37
C TYR A 314 21.98 -4.91 -13.92
N ALA A 315 21.26 -4.16 -13.08
CA ALA A 315 21.53 -4.05 -11.66
C ALA A 315 21.51 -5.41 -10.95
N LYS A 316 20.53 -6.26 -11.26
CA LYS A 316 20.43 -7.62 -10.70
C LYS A 316 21.58 -8.53 -11.10
N ARG A 317 22.11 -8.35 -12.31
CA ARG A 317 23.27 -9.12 -12.79
C ARG A 317 24.58 -8.66 -12.15
N THR A 318 24.69 -7.36 -11.89
CA THR A 318 25.94 -6.70 -11.49
C THR A 318 26.09 -6.60 -9.97
N SER A 319 24.99 -6.64 -9.23
CA SER A 319 24.97 -6.47 -7.78
C SER A 319 24.09 -7.51 -7.08
N HIS A 320 24.15 -7.51 -5.76
CA HIS A 320 23.22 -8.25 -4.88
C HIS A 320 22.10 -7.36 -4.33
N ALA A 321 21.88 -6.19 -4.94
CA ALA A 321 20.88 -5.24 -4.49
C ALA A 321 19.46 -5.82 -4.58
N LYS A 322 18.61 -5.41 -3.65
CA LYS A 322 17.15 -5.53 -3.82
C LYS A 322 16.71 -4.56 -4.90
N VAL A 323 16.14 -5.08 -5.98
CA VAL A 323 15.80 -4.28 -7.16
C VAL A 323 14.29 -4.01 -7.20
N VAL A 324 13.93 -2.74 -7.44
CA VAL A 324 12.54 -2.32 -7.71
C VAL A 324 12.47 -1.66 -9.08
N THR A 325 11.53 -2.14 -9.89
CA THR A 325 11.28 -1.67 -11.26
C THR A 325 9.94 -0.95 -11.32
N LYS A 326 9.91 0.34 -11.69
CA LYS A 326 8.66 1.05 -11.96
C LYS A 326 8.15 0.71 -13.34
N ILE A 327 6.87 0.32 -13.45
CA ILE A 327 6.19 0.08 -14.72
C ILE A 327 4.86 0.86 -14.74
N ASN A 328 4.65 1.61 -15.81
CA ASN A 328 3.45 2.41 -16.00
C ASN A 328 2.42 1.73 -16.90
N ARG A 329 2.82 0.76 -17.75
CA ARG A 329 1.96 0.06 -18.70
C ARG A 329 1.81 -1.41 -18.29
N ILE A 330 0.57 -1.86 -18.13
CA ILE A 330 0.25 -3.21 -17.63
C ILE A 330 0.03 -4.21 -18.79
N ASN A 331 0.00 -3.71 -20.04
CA ASN A 331 -0.42 -4.50 -21.21
C ASN A 331 0.45 -5.74 -21.52
N PHE A 332 1.62 -5.87 -20.88
CA PHE A 332 2.54 -6.99 -21.07
C PHE A 332 2.75 -7.81 -19.79
N SER A 333 1.77 -7.87 -18.91
CA SER A 333 1.89 -8.59 -17.62
C SER A 333 2.34 -10.05 -17.78
N GLY A 334 1.86 -10.76 -18.81
CA GLY A 334 2.29 -12.12 -19.11
C GLY A 334 3.78 -12.22 -19.47
N VAL A 335 4.30 -11.26 -20.23
CA VAL A 335 5.75 -11.23 -20.57
C VAL A 335 6.58 -10.85 -19.34
N LEU A 336 6.07 -9.92 -18.52
CA LEU A 336 6.76 -9.48 -17.31
C LEU A 336 6.89 -10.59 -16.25
N SER A 337 5.93 -11.52 -16.19
CA SER A 337 6.01 -12.69 -15.31
C SER A 337 7.15 -13.64 -15.68
N ASP A 338 7.49 -13.73 -16.98
CA ASP A 338 8.58 -14.56 -17.47
C ASP A 338 9.96 -13.90 -17.25
N ILE A 339 9.98 -12.56 -17.17
CA ILE A 339 11.18 -11.79 -16.84
C ILE A 339 11.33 -11.81 -15.32
N LYS A 340 12.37 -12.47 -14.81
CA LYS A 340 12.63 -12.61 -13.36
C LYS A 340 13.07 -11.28 -12.72
N LEU A 341 12.17 -10.28 -12.70
CA LEU A 341 12.34 -9.06 -11.93
C LEU A 341 12.08 -9.35 -10.44
N ASP A 342 12.76 -8.64 -9.53
CA ASP A 342 12.61 -8.88 -8.10
C ASP A 342 11.28 -8.33 -7.57
N THR A 343 11.03 -7.06 -7.85
CA THR A 343 9.81 -6.38 -7.46
C THR A 343 9.42 -5.35 -8.51
N ILE A 344 8.14 -5.36 -8.86
CA ILE A 344 7.58 -4.38 -9.79
C ILE A 344 6.65 -3.45 -9.00
N SER A 345 6.85 -2.15 -9.14
CA SER A 345 5.95 -1.12 -8.61
C SER A 345 5.08 -0.57 -9.74
N TYR A 346 3.77 -0.61 -9.53
CA TYR A 346 2.76 -0.06 -10.44
C TYR A 346 2.05 1.15 -9.80
N PRO A 347 2.54 2.38 -9.94
CA PRO A 347 1.98 3.55 -9.25
C PRO A 347 0.48 3.78 -9.50
N ARG A 348 -0.01 3.32 -10.64
CA ARG A 348 -1.44 3.42 -11.00
C ARG A 348 -2.30 2.47 -10.19
N LEU A 349 -1.85 1.22 -10.03
CA LEU A 349 -2.56 0.22 -9.22
C LEU A 349 -2.60 0.65 -7.75
N VAL A 350 -1.49 1.16 -7.23
CA VAL A 350 -1.43 1.71 -5.85
C VAL A 350 -2.53 2.76 -5.63
N THR A 351 -2.74 3.64 -6.61
CA THR A 351 -3.79 4.66 -6.54
C THR A 351 -5.19 4.05 -6.56
N ALA A 352 -5.44 3.18 -7.54
CA ALA A 352 -6.73 2.52 -7.69
C ALA A 352 -7.07 1.71 -6.42
N ASP A 353 -6.14 0.92 -5.91
CA ASP A 353 -6.32 0.12 -4.69
C ASP A 353 -6.66 0.99 -3.47
N MET A 354 -6.01 2.15 -3.31
CA MET A 354 -6.32 3.05 -2.21
C MET A 354 -7.73 3.62 -2.29
N ILE A 355 -8.21 3.93 -3.50
CA ILE A 355 -9.56 4.46 -3.74
C ILE A 355 -10.59 3.36 -3.53
N ILE A 356 -10.35 2.19 -4.09
CA ILE A 356 -11.25 1.03 -4.00
C ILE A 356 -11.41 0.56 -2.56
N LYS A 357 -10.30 0.46 -1.81
CA LYS A 357 -10.34 0.16 -0.37
C LYS A 357 -11.21 1.16 0.39
N TYR A 358 -11.12 2.45 0.04
CA TYR A 358 -11.97 3.47 0.66
C TYR A 358 -13.45 3.30 0.25
N ALA A 359 -13.74 3.09 -1.03
CA ALA A 359 -15.10 2.90 -1.52
C ALA A 359 -15.77 1.67 -0.88
N ARG A 360 -15.02 0.56 -0.77
CA ARG A 360 -15.49 -0.66 -0.09
C ARG A 360 -15.78 -0.41 1.40
N SER A 361 -14.90 0.32 2.10
CA SER A 361 -15.12 0.65 3.51
C SER A 361 -16.38 1.52 3.73
N MET A 362 -16.72 2.38 2.77
CA MET A 362 -17.99 3.12 2.81
C MET A 362 -19.20 2.22 2.67
N ASN A 363 -19.15 1.24 1.77
CA ASN A 363 -20.26 0.31 1.53
C ASN A 363 -20.51 -0.61 2.73
N GLU A 364 -19.47 -1.04 3.40
CA GLU A 364 -19.51 -1.93 4.57
C GLU A 364 -19.91 -1.22 5.84
N SER A 365 -19.51 0.04 6.05
CA SER A 365 -19.85 0.83 7.23
C SER A 365 -21.37 1.14 7.36
N LEU A 366 -22.14 0.96 6.30
CA LEU A 366 -23.59 1.05 6.33
C LEU A 366 -24.27 -0.14 7.04
N ASN A 367 -23.56 -1.30 7.14
CA ASN A 367 -24.14 -2.55 7.64
C ASN A 367 -23.31 -3.25 8.74
N SER A 368 -22.14 -2.72 9.11
CA SER A 368 -21.25 -3.35 10.11
C SER A 368 -20.44 -2.33 10.91
N ASN A 369 -19.89 -2.76 12.06
CA ASN A 369 -18.95 -1.95 12.86
C ASN A 369 -17.48 -2.07 12.37
N VAL A 370 -17.28 -2.61 11.18
CA VAL A 370 -15.96 -2.70 10.53
C VAL A 370 -15.57 -1.34 9.97
N GLU A 371 -14.44 -0.81 10.39
CA GLU A 371 -13.88 0.46 9.88
C GLU A 371 -13.13 0.28 8.55
N ASN A 372 -12.38 -0.82 8.42
CA ASN A 372 -11.63 -1.16 7.22
C ASN A 372 -11.56 -2.68 7.03
N LEU A 373 -11.69 -3.12 5.78
CA LEU A 373 -11.46 -4.50 5.36
C LEU A 373 -10.27 -4.55 4.39
N TYR A 374 -9.37 -5.50 4.62
CA TYR A 374 -8.20 -5.76 3.79
C TYR A 374 -8.25 -7.22 3.34
N LYS A 375 -8.28 -7.45 2.02
CA LYS A 375 -8.14 -8.80 1.46
C LYS A 375 -6.67 -9.19 1.44
N LEU A 376 -6.36 -10.33 1.99
CA LEU A 376 -5.02 -10.92 2.07
C LEU A 376 -4.98 -12.20 1.24
N GLU A 377 -3.79 -12.57 0.72
CA GLU A 377 -3.55 -13.82 0.00
C GLU A 377 -4.66 -14.11 -1.05
N ASP A 378 -4.84 -13.17 -1.97
CA ASP A 378 -5.82 -13.24 -3.06
C ASP A 378 -7.27 -13.51 -2.60
N GLY A 379 -7.60 -13.08 -1.38
CA GLY A 379 -8.93 -13.21 -0.78
C GLY A 379 -9.15 -14.49 0.05
N HIS A 380 -8.12 -15.32 0.23
CA HIS A 380 -8.18 -16.52 1.09
C HIS A 380 -8.11 -16.19 2.60
N ALA A 381 -7.67 -14.98 2.94
CA ALA A 381 -7.73 -14.42 4.28
C ALA A 381 -8.18 -12.97 4.22
N GLU A 382 -8.68 -12.47 5.35
CA GLU A 382 -9.10 -11.08 5.50
C GLU A 382 -8.52 -10.50 6.79
N ALA A 383 -8.21 -9.21 6.78
CA ALA A 383 -7.96 -8.46 7.99
C ALA A 383 -9.03 -7.38 8.14
N LEU A 384 -9.72 -7.39 9.28
CA LEU A 384 -10.76 -6.43 9.62
C LEU A 384 -10.25 -5.49 10.70
N GLU A 385 -10.45 -4.20 10.50
CA GLU A 385 -10.16 -3.18 11.51
C GLU A 385 -11.47 -2.70 12.13
N PHE A 386 -11.56 -2.80 13.47
CA PHE A 386 -12.68 -2.36 14.25
C PHE A 386 -12.28 -1.18 15.14
N TYR A 387 -13.18 -0.22 15.30
CA TYR A 387 -13.07 0.79 16.35
C TYR A 387 -14.02 0.45 17.49
N ILE A 388 -13.50 0.29 18.70
CA ILE A 388 -14.32 -0.07 19.87
C ILE A 388 -15.00 1.19 20.41
N LYS A 389 -16.30 1.30 20.16
CA LYS A 389 -17.13 2.47 20.55
C LYS A 389 -17.70 2.37 21.96
N GLU A 390 -17.97 1.15 22.42
CA GLU A 390 -18.65 0.86 23.69
C GLU A 390 -18.12 -0.43 24.32
N ASP A 391 -18.38 -0.61 25.61
CA ASP A 391 -18.06 -1.86 26.30
C ASP A 391 -18.92 -3.02 25.78
N SER A 392 -18.31 -4.18 25.69
CA SER A 392 -18.92 -5.39 25.15
C SER A 392 -18.37 -6.66 25.82
N ALA A 393 -18.85 -7.82 25.42
CA ALA A 393 -18.39 -9.11 25.94
C ALA A 393 -16.88 -9.40 25.69
N VAL A 394 -16.20 -8.59 24.85
CA VAL A 394 -14.78 -8.76 24.53
C VAL A 394 -13.90 -7.66 25.12
N THR A 395 -14.47 -6.64 25.77
CA THR A 395 -13.72 -5.53 26.39
C THR A 395 -13.36 -5.82 27.84
N ASN A 396 -12.22 -5.25 28.29
CA ASN A 396 -11.74 -5.33 29.68
C ASN A 396 -11.53 -6.79 30.18
N ILE A 397 -11.28 -7.71 29.25
CA ILE A 397 -11.01 -9.13 29.54
C ILE A 397 -9.71 -9.50 28.81
N PRO A 398 -8.73 -10.13 29.49
CA PRO A 398 -7.53 -10.63 28.86
C PRO A 398 -7.83 -11.56 27.67
N LEU A 399 -7.16 -11.38 26.54
CA LEU A 399 -7.41 -12.13 25.30
C LEU A 399 -7.30 -13.67 25.51
N ASN A 400 -6.46 -14.14 26.43
CA ASN A 400 -6.33 -15.56 26.73
C ASN A 400 -7.54 -16.14 27.51
N ARG A 401 -8.40 -15.29 28.05
CA ARG A 401 -9.67 -15.69 28.71
C ARG A 401 -10.87 -15.62 27.78
N LEU A 402 -10.71 -14.97 26.63
CA LEU A 402 -11.72 -14.95 25.59
C LEU A 402 -11.68 -16.27 24.82
N HIS A 403 -12.84 -16.91 24.66
CA HIS A 403 -12.98 -18.09 23.80
C HIS A 403 -13.03 -17.65 22.33
N ILE A 404 -11.88 -17.21 21.79
CA ILE A 404 -11.80 -16.74 20.40
C ILE A 404 -12.00 -17.92 19.46
N ARG A 405 -12.87 -17.74 18.47
CA ARG A 405 -13.22 -18.72 17.44
C ARG A 405 -11.98 -19.22 16.70
N LYS A 406 -12.02 -20.46 16.24
CA LYS A 406 -10.97 -21.02 15.38
C LYS A 406 -10.83 -20.16 14.11
N ASN A 407 -9.61 -20.04 13.61
CA ASN A 407 -9.27 -19.27 12.42
C ASN A 407 -9.50 -17.74 12.53
N ILE A 408 -9.46 -17.23 13.75
CA ILE A 408 -9.49 -15.79 14.05
C ILE A 408 -8.32 -15.46 14.99
N LEU A 409 -7.64 -14.34 14.71
CA LEU A 409 -6.54 -13.85 15.53
C LEU A 409 -6.60 -12.32 15.65
N VAL A 410 -6.59 -11.82 16.87
CA VAL A 410 -6.34 -10.38 17.13
C VAL A 410 -4.86 -10.14 16.88
N CYS A 411 -4.52 -9.44 15.81
CA CYS A 411 -3.14 -9.27 15.38
C CYS A 411 -2.53 -7.93 15.80
N SER A 412 -3.35 -6.93 16.12
CA SER A 412 -2.85 -5.64 16.56
C SER A 412 -3.92 -4.82 17.27
N ILE A 413 -3.47 -3.98 18.21
CA ILE A 413 -4.28 -2.97 18.91
C ILE A 413 -3.59 -1.62 18.70
N VAL A 414 -4.34 -0.57 18.34
CA VAL A 414 -3.84 0.80 18.33
C VAL A 414 -4.58 1.59 19.39
N ARG A 415 -3.87 1.98 20.44
CA ARG A 415 -4.37 2.72 21.60
C ARG A 415 -3.66 4.06 21.72
N GLY A 416 -4.40 5.15 21.76
CA GLY A 416 -3.80 6.50 21.86
C GLY A 416 -2.80 6.82 20.74
N GLY A 417 -2.97 6.20 19.55
CA GLY A 417 -2.08 6.36 18.42
C GLY A 417 -0.84 5.46 18.42
N GLN A 418 -0.61 4.66 19.48
CA GLN A 418 0.50 3.71 19.57
C GLN A 418 0.04 2.30 19.17
N ALA A 419 0.86 1.62 18.36
CA ALA A 419 0.63 0.24 17.95
C ALA A 419 1.13 -0.74 19.03
N ILE A 420 0.28 -1.66 19.45
CA ILE A 420 0.55 -2.72 20.42
C ILE A 420 0.44 -4.05 19.69
N ILE A 421 1.47 -4.89 19.80
CA ILE A 421 1.43 -6.29 19.35
C ILE A 421 0.85 -7.09 20.52
N PRO A 422 -0.39 -7.60 20.40
CA PRO A 422 -1.07 -8.17 21.55
C PRO A 422 -0.45 -9.50 22.02
N SER A 423 -0.53 -9.73 23.30
CA SER A 423 -0.28 -11.00 23.97
C SER A 423 -1.57 -11.50 24.60
N GLY A 424 -1.58 -12.72 25.07
CA GLY A 424 -2.77 -13.26 25.76
C GLY A 424 -3.20 -12.51 27.03
N GLN A 425 -2.32 -11.67 27.59
CA GLN A 425 -2.61 -10.89 28.81
C GLN A 425 -3.17 -9.49 28.50
N ASP A 426 -3.10 -9.05 27.22
CA ASP A 426 -3.62 -7.76 26.82
C ASP A 426 -5.14 -7.79 26.72
N GLU A 427 -5.76 -6.63 26.96
CA GLU A 427 -7.20 -6.41 26.96
C GLU A 427 -7.57 -5.41 25.87
N LEU A 428 -8.80 -5.51 25.34
CA LEU A 428 -9.38 -4.52 24.45
C LEU A 428 -10.13 -3.48 25.27
N HIS A 429 -9.98 -2.20 24.94
CA HIS A 429 -10.64 -1.09 25.64
C HIS A 429 -11.41 -0.21 24.66
N VAL A 430 -12.42 0.49 25.18
CA VAL A 430 -13.12 1.53 24.41
C VAL A 430 -12.12 2.58 23.92
N GLY A 431 -12.22 2.96 22.65
CA GLY A 431 -11.29 3.87 21.98
C GLY A 431 -10.14 3.18 21.23
N ASP A 432 -9.99 1.85 21.35
CA ASP A 432 -8.99 1.09 20.60
C ASP A 432 -9.40 0.89 19.14
N TYR A 433 -8.42 0.94 18.23
CA TYR A 433 -8.54 0.31 16.92
C TYR A 433 -7.92 -1.08 16.99
N VAL A 434 -8.69 -2.09 16.60
CA VAL A 434 -8.29 -3.50 16.70
C VAL A 434 -8.27 -4.12 15.32
N VAL A 435 -7.15 -4.72 14.92
CA VAL A 435 -7.05 -5.46 13.68
C VAL A 435 -7.14 -6.95 13.97
N VAL A 436 -8.07 -7.61 13.30
CA VAL A 436 -8.34 -9.04 13.42
C VAL A 436 -8.11 -9.71 12.08
N VAL A 437 -7.24 -10.72 12.04
CA VAL A 437 -7.02 -11.56 10.85
C VAL A 437 -7.89 -12.80 10.97
N LEU A 438 -8.53 -13.17 9.86
CA LEU A 438 -9.43 -14.32 9.81
C LEU A 438 -9.33 -15.07 8.47
N THR A 439 -9.64 -16.38 8.52
CA THR A 439 -9.82 -17.24 7.37
C THR A 439 -11.17 -17.95 7.47
N HIS A 440 -11.90 -18.05 6.35
CA HIS A 440 -13.17 -18.80 6.29
C HIS A 440 -14.25 -18.39 7.31
N ALA A 441 -14.22 -17.13 7.80
CA ALA A 441 -15.22 -16.59 8.73
C ALA A 441 -15.73 -15.24 8.20
N ARG A 442 -16.87 -14.81 8.70
CA ARG A 442 -17.40 -13.44 8.51
C ARG A 442 -17.67 -12.83 9.86
N LEU A 443 -17.25 -11.59 10.05
CA LEU A 443 -17.47 -10.80 11.25
C LEU A 443 -18.11 -9.48 10.84
N ASN A 444 -19.17 -9.09 11.53
CA ASN A 444 -19.82 -7.78 11.37
C ASN A 444 -19.49 -6.85 12.55
N ASP A 445 -19.09 -7.43 13.66
CA ASP A 445 -18.77 -6.70 14.90
C ASP A 445 -17.58 -7.38 15.59
N ILE A 446 -16.84 -6.61 16.41
CA ILE A 446 -15.71 -7.15 17.19
C ILE A 446 -16.15 -8.26 18.16
N LYS A 447 -17.37 -8.22 18.69
CA LYS A 447 -17.92 -9.27 19.56
C LYS A 447 -18.10 -10.61 18.87
N ASP A 448 -18.15 -10.65 17.53
CA ASP A 448 -18.30 -11.90 16.77
C ASP A 448 -17.02 -12.74 16.78
N ILE A 449 -15.90 -12.25 17.36
CA ILE A 449 -14.65 -13.01 17.48
C ILE A 449 -14.76 -14.15 18.49
N ILE A 450 -15.69 -14.11 19.43
CA ILE A 450 -15.90 -15.15 20.42
C ILE A 450 -16.97 -16.17 19.99
N GLU A 451 -16.86 -17.40 20.49
CA GLU A 451 -17.91 -18.41 20.35
C GLU A 451 -19.10 -17.95 21.22
N GLY A 452 -20.30 -17.79 20.61
CA GLY A 452 -21.52 -17.42 21.28
C GLY A 452 -22.09 -18.55 22.14
#